data_0b78d5e7833f996c5ee31e633f29186f
#
_entry.id   0b78d5e7833f996c5ee31e633f29186f
#
_cell.length_a   1.000
_cell.length_b   1.000
_cell.length_c   1.000
_cell.angle_alpha   90.00
_cell.angle_beta   90.00
_cell.angle_gamma   90.00
#
_symmetry.space_group_name_H-M   'P 1'
#
loop_
_entity.id
_entity.type
_entity.pdbx_description
1 polymer ?
#
loop_
_entity_poly.entity_id
_entity_poly.type
_entity_poly.pdbx_seq_one_letter_code
_entity_poly.pdbx_strand_id
1 'polypeptide(L)'
;VNRVNGVYETELGVSLALVNNTNLLIYLTSADPYTNNSGSTMLGQNQTTVTNIIGSANYDIGHVFSTGGGGIASLGSVCGSVKAQGVTGSSNPVGDAFDIDYVAHEMGHQFGCNHTFNSNSGSCSGNRNNNTAYEPLSGTTIMAYAGICNPDNIQAHSDPYFHAASLVEASKFITTGSGTCYTVATPTNPNPASLPSIQATYNIPFKTPFELTAPVATDPDHQSMTYCWEAWNLGNFGTAWATAYTAGPNFRTFLPDTGRTRIFPMPSRVVRNTASPNYLGEKLPEVARKITAKLTV
;
A
#
# COMPACT_ATOMS: atom_id res chain seq x y z
N VAL A 1 16.84 3.26 -2.29
CA VAL A 1 16.20 4.59 -2.23
C VAL A 1 15.55 4.96 -3.56
N ASN A 2 16.25 4.94 -4.70
CA ASN A 2 15.70 5.40 -5.99
C ASN A 2 14.43 4.64 -6.41
N ARG A 3 14.37 3.31 -6.21
CA ARG A 3 13.18 2.52 -6.58
C ARG A 3 11.97 2.89 -5.71
N VAL A 4 12.18 3.07 -4.42
CA VAL A 4 11.13 3.49 -3.47
C VAL A 4 10.71 4.93 -3.76
N ASN A 5 11.65 5.84 -4.03
CA ASN A 5 11.34 7.21 -4.46
C ASN A 5 10.41 7.27 -5.67
N GLY A 6 10.66 6.45 -6.71
CA GLY A 6 9.79 6.44 -7.88
C GLY A 6 8.33 6.14 -7.57
N VAL A 7 8.06 5.36 -6.51
CA VAL A 7 6.70 5.12 -6.02
C VAL A 7 6.19 6.27 -5.15
N TYR A 8 6.98 6.68 -4.16
CA TYR A 8 6.56 7.70 -3.20
C TYR A 8 6.37 9.09 -3.85
N GLU A 9 7.19 9.43 -4.82
CA GLU A 9 7.02 10.67 -5.59
C GLU A 9 5.75 10.65 -6.44
N THR A 10 5.48 9.52 -7.12
CA THR A 10 4.29 9.37 -7.96
C THR A 10 3.01 9.33 -7.14
N GLU A 11 3.00 8.57 -6.04
CA GLU A 11 1.78 8.25 -5.30
C GLU A 11 1.46 9.26 -4.17
N LEU A 12 2.50 9.81 -3.53
CA LEU A 12 2.36 10.65 -2.34
C LEU A 12 2.95 12.06 -2.50
N GLY A 13 3.66 12.33 -3.59
CA GLY A 13 4.40 13.59 -3.76
C GLY A 13 5.56 13.73 -2.75
N VAL A 14 6.09 12.62 -2.25
CA VAL A 14 7.15 12.60 -1.24
C VAL A 14 8.45 12.11 -1.86
N SER A 15 9.48 12.94 -1.80
CA SER A 15 10.85 12.59 -2.21
C SER A 15 11.72 12.27 -0.99
N LEU A 16 12.44 11.16 -1.05
CA LEU A 16 13.34 10.68 0.00
C LEU A 16 14.79 10.95 -0.40
N ALA A 17 15.52 11.68 0.43
CA ALA A 17 16.94 11.95 0.24
C ALA A 17 17.77 11.34 1.36
N LEU A 18 18.92 10.76 1.00
CA LEU A 18 19.88 10.31 1.99
C LEU A 18 20.49 11.52 2.71
N VAL A 19 20.49 11.47 4.03
CA VAL A 19 21.11 12.51 4.85
C VAL A 19 22.64 12.45 4.79
N ASN A 20 23.31 13.54 5.14
CA ASN A 20 24.77 13.55 5.27
C ASN A 20 25.22 12.50 6.29
N ASN A 21 26.39 11.94 6.08
CA ASN A 21 27.00 10.94 6.95
C ASN A 21 26.27 9.58 7.01
N THR A 22 25.33 9.29 6.08
CA THR A 22 24.69 7.97 5.97
C THR A 22 25.71 6.84 5.83
N ASN A 23 26.89 7.10 5.26
CA ASN A 23 27.97 6.12 5.17
C ASN A 23 28.46 5.61 6.54
N LEU A 24 28.28 6.35 7.63
CA LEU A 24 28.62 5.95 8.98
C LEU A 24 27.64 4.93 9.57
N LEU A 25 26.48 4.72 8.90
CA LEU A 25 25.47 3.73 9.26
C LEU A 25 25.61 2.42 8.48
N ILE A 26 26.65 2.28 7.63
CA ILE A 26 26.90 1.08 6.84
C ILE A 26 27.91 0.21 7.56
N TYR A 27 27.44 -0.92 8.06
CA TYR A 27 28.26 -1.91 8.78
C TYR A 27 28.59 -3.07 7.86
N LEU A 28 29.89 -3.39 7.75
CA LEU A 28 30.39 -4.45 6.85
C LEU A 28 30.87 -5.69 7.61
N THR A 29 30.69 -5.71 8.92
CA THR A 29 31.13 -6.81 9.79
C THR A 29 30.07 -7.12 10.84
N SER A 30 30.20 -8.27 11.50
CA SER A 30 29.31 -8.70 12.59
C SER A 30 29.47 -7.88 13.89
N ALA A 31 30.29 -6.84 13.89
CA ALA A 31 30.44 -5.91 15.02
C ALA A 31 29.44 -4.74 14.93
N ASP A 32 28.37 -4.88 14.13
CA ASP A 32 27.28 -3.92 14.05
C ASP A 32 26.44 -3.88 15.36
N PRO A 33 25.70 -2.78 15.63
CA PRO A 33 24.92 -2.63 16.84
C PRO A 33 23.55 -3.34 16.79
N TYR A 34 23.32 -4.24 15.85
CA TYR A 34 22.01 -4.82 15.57
C TYR A 34 21.91 -6.30 15.86
N THR A 35 20.74 -6.71 16.32
CA THR A 35 20.36 -8.13 16.46
C THR A 35 19.64 -8.57 15.19
N ASN A 36 20.37 -8.84 14.12
CA ASN A 36 19.89 -9.02 12.75
C ASN A 36 18.71 -10.00 12.55
N ASN A 37 18.49 -10.94 13.46
CA ASN A 37 17.39 -11.91 13.41
C ASN A 37 16.18 -11.52 14.27
N SER A 38 16.16 -10.29 14.83
CA SER A 38 15.09 -9.81 15.68
C SER A 38 14.64 -8.40 15.28
N GLY A 39 13.73 -8.30 14.31
CA GLY A 39 13.23 -7.02 13.83
C GLY A 39 12.68 -6.14 14.96
N SER A 40 11.93 -6.73 15.91
CA SER A 40 11.38 -5.99 17.05
C SER A 40 12.46 -5.37 17.96
N THR A 41 13.56 -6.08 18.17
CA THR A 41 14.73 -5.54 18.92
C THR A 41 15.42 -4.45 18.11
N MET A 42 15.54 -4.64 16.81
CA MET A 42 16.20 -3.70 15.90
C MET A 42 15.49 -2.35 15.81
N LEU A 43 14.17 -2.25 16.04
CA LEU A 43 13.47 -0.97 16.10
C LEU A 43 14.12 0.00 17.08
N GLY A 44 14.33 -0.42 18.32
CA GLY A 44 14.99 0.38 19.35
C GLY A 44 16.48 0.60 19.10
N GLN A 45 17.17 -0.42 18.59
CA GLN A 45 18.59 -0.33 18.23
C GLN A 45 18.79 0.69 17.09
N ASN A 46 17.96 0.67 16.06
CA ASN A 46 18.05 1.63 14.96
C ASN A 46 17.76 3.06 15.42
N GLN A 47 16.72 3.26 16.23
CA GLN A 47 16.44 4.57 16.81
C GLN A 47 17.64 5.13 17.58
N THR A 48 18.28 4.30 18.42
CA THR A 48 19.45 4.70 19.20
C THR A 48 20.66 4.99 18.32
N THR A 49 20.94 4.10 17.37
CA THR A 49 22.12 4.19 16.50
C THR A 49 22.04 5.42 15.59
N VAL A 50 20.92 5.63 14.92
CA VAL A 50 20.74 6.78 14.02
C VAL A 50 20.77 8.08 14.80
N THR A 51 20.14 8.12 15.98
CA THR A 51 20.16 9.32 16.84
C THR A 51 21.56 9.66 17.30
N ASN A 52 22.36 8.68 17.69
CA ASN A 52 23.72 8.91 18.19
C ASN A 52 24.71 9.31 17.09
N ILE A 53 24.56 8.78 15.88
CA ILE A 53 25.51 9.02 14.77
C ILE A 53 25.10 10.23 13.94
N ILE A 54 23.83 10.38 13.59
CA ILE A 54 23.33 11.43 12.71
C ILE A 54 22.84 12.63 13.53
N GLY A 55 22.31 12.39 14.70
CA GLY A 55 21.63 13.40 15.53
C GLY A 55 20.16 13.55 15.18
N SER A 56 19.29 13.55 16.18
CA SER A 56 17.83 13.53 15.99
C SER A 56 17.28 14.73 15.17
N ALA A 57 17.98 15.85 15.13
CA ALA A 57 17.56 17.03 14.36
C ALA A 57 17.90 16.95 12.86
N ASN A 58 18.67 15.94 12.44
CA ASN A 58 19.26 15.90 11.11
C ASN A 58 18.65 14.86 10.17
N TYR A 59 17.55 14.20 10.58
CA TYR A 59 16.82 13.26 9.75
C TYR A 59 15.33 13.26 10.11
N ASP A 60 14.48 12.87 9.18
CA ASP A 60 13.02 12.84 9.30
C ASP A 60 12.47 11.42 9.42
N ILE A 61 13.17 10.47 8.81
CA ILE A 61 12.87 9.04 8.83
C ILE A 61 14.18 8.24 8.89
N GLY A 62 14.20 7.18 9.67
CA GLY A 62 15.29 6.20 9.69
C GLY A 62 14.74 4.80 9.42
N HIS A 63 15.45 4.03 8.59
CA HIS A 63 15.07 2.67 8.24
C HIS A 63 16.31 1.81 8.10
N VAL A 64 16.36 0.66 8.78
CA VAL A 64 17.51 -0.24 8.72
C VAL A 64 17.21 -1.46 7.87
N PHE A 65 18.21 -1.87 7.09
CA PHE A 65 18.19 -3.09 6.31
C PHE A 65 19.01 -4.17 6.99
N SER A 66 18.49 -5.39 7.07
CA SER A 66 19.18 -6.52 7.67
C SER A 66 19.10 -7.77 6.78
N THR A 67 19.90 -8.78 7.13
CA THR A 67 19.87 -10.10 6.48
C THR A 67 18.89 -11.07 7.13
N GLY A 68 18.23 -10.69 8.23
CA GLY A 68 17.11 -11.41 8.81
C GLY A 68 15.85 -11.32 7.93
N GLY A 69 14.86 -12.16 8.16
CA GLY A 69 13.64 -12.17 7.34
C GLY A 69 12.55 -11.24 7.89
N GLY A 70 11.73 -10.70 6.98
CA GLY A 70 10.53 -9.93 7.29
C GLY A 70 10.73 -8.43 7.44
N GLY A 71 9.67 -7.74 7.85
CA GLY A 71 9.69 -6.31 8.10
C GLY A 71 8.86 -5.96 9.33
N ILE A 72 9.14 -4.82 9.91
CA ILE A 72 8.39 -4.23 11.01
C ILE A 72 8.67 -2.74 11.11
N ALA A 73 7.66 -1.93 11.33
CA ALA A 73 7.83 -0.50 11.53
C ALA A 73 6.84 0.06 12.56
N SER A 74 7.23 1.17 13.20
CA SER A 74 6.34 1.93 14.06
C SER A 74 5.40 2.78 13.20
N LEU A 75 4.10 2.60 13.40
CA LEU A 75 3.07 3.29 12.62
C LEU A 75 3.12 4.81 12.86
N GLY A 76 3.14 5.59 11.77
CA GLY A 76 3.12 7.05 11.84
C GLY A 76 4.33 7.64 12.58
N SER A 77 5.51 7.08 12.37
CA SER A 77 6.71 7.43 13.11
C SER A 77 7.52 8.59 12.50
N VAL A 78 7.37 8.87 11.21
CA VAL A 78 8.08 9.97 10.52
C VAL A 78 7.91 11.28 11.29
N CYS A 79 8.95 12.06 11.41
CA CYS A 79 9.04 13.31 12.20
C CYS A 79 8.97 13.12 13.72
N GLY A 80 8.52 11.99 14.22
CA GLY A 80 8.29 11.72 15.64
C GLY A 80 9.57 11.35 16.42
N SER A 81 9.40 11.09 17.70
CA SER A 81 10.49 10.68 18.59
C SER A 81 11.04 9.26 18.28
N VAL A 82 10.26 8.47 17.56
CA VAL A 82 10.60 7.08 17.16
C VAL A 82 10.77 6.93 15.65
N LYS A 83 11.14 8.01 14.97
CA LYS A 83 11.19 8.12 13.51
C LYS A 83 12.23 7.23 12.82
N ALA A 84 13.15 6.62 13.54
CA ALA A 84 14.06 5.61 13.03
C ALA A 84 13.61 4.17 13.35
N GLN A 85 12.37 3.97 13.80
CA GLN A 85 11.83 2.63 14.05
C GLN A 85 11.18 2.04 12.79
N GLY A 86 12.02 1.68 11.83
CA GLY A 86 11.68 0.91 10.63
C GLY A 86 12.79 -0.10 10.34
N VAL A 87 12.40 -1.32 10.02
CA VAL A 87 13.28 -2.46 9.75
C VAL A 87 12.77 -3.25 8.58
N THR A 88 13.62 -3.52 7.60
CA THR A 88 13.38 -4.51 6.54
C THR A 88 14.52 -5.49 6.48
N GLY A 89 14.22 -6.80 6.52
CA GLY A 89 15.19 -7.86 6.46
C GLY A 89 14.91 -8.85 5.32
N SER A 90 15.96 -9.24 4.59
CA SER A 90 15.91 -10.30 3.60
C SER A 90 17.28 -10.92 3.41
N SER A 91 17.33 -12.25 3.27
CA SER A 91 18.56 -12.96 2.88
C SER A 91 18.94 -12.73 1.41
N ASN A 92 18.00 -12.20 0.60
CA ASN A 92 18.20 -11.83 -0.81
C ASN A 92 17.55 -10.45 -1.09
N PRO A 93 18.21 -9.34 -0.68
CA PRO A 93 17.63 -7.99 -0.72
C PRO A 93 17.78 -7.36 -2.11
N VAL A 94 17.11 -7.92 -3.14
CA VAL A 94 17.22 -7.47 -4.53
C VAL A 94 15.85 -7.39 -5.23
N GLY A 95 15.69 -6.34 -6.05
CA GLY A 95 14.53 -6.11 -6.90
C GLY A 95 13.24 -5.82 -6.14
N ASP A 96 12.12 -5.78 -6.87
CA ASP A 96 10.82 -5.37 -6.32
C ASP A 96 10.30 -6.29 -5.21
N ALA A 97 10.71 -7.57 -5.19
CA ALA A 97 10.41 -8.46 -4.08
C ALA A 97 11.03 -8.02 -2.75
N PHE A 98 12.05 -7.15 -2.77
CA PHE A 98 12.59 -6.49 -1.59
C PHE A 98 12.16 -5.03 -1.52
N ASP A 99 12.34 -4.29 -2.61
CA ASP A 99 12.14 -2.83 -2.62
C ASP A 99 10.66 -2.44 -2.43
N ILE A 100 9.73 -3.22 -2.97
CA ILE A 100 8.29 -2.93 -2.96
C ILE A 100 7.56 -3.73 -1.88
N ASP A 101 7.70 -5.08 -1.89
CA ASP A 101 6.94 -5.94 -0.97
C ASP A 101 7.33 -5.70 0.50
N TYR A 102 8.57 -5.22 0.76
CA TYR A 102 9.04 -4.97 2.11
C TYR A 102 9.44 -3.52 2.36
N VAL A 103 10.40 -2.94 1.62
CA VAL A 103 10.90 -1.59 1.97
C VAL A 103 9.83 -0.54 1.83
N ALA A 104 9.15 -0.47 0.68
CA ALA A 104 8.06 0.49 0.47
C ALA A 104 6.89 0.23 1.43
N HIS A 105 6.60 -1.02 1.76
CA HIS A 105 5.58 -1.43 2.72
C HIS A 105 5.89 -0.93 4.13
N GLU A 106 7.06 -1.27 4.68
CA GLU A 106 7.42 -0.87 6.04
C GLU A 106 7.56 0.65 6.19
N MET A 107 8.10 1.30 5.17
CA MET A 107 8.11 2.77 5.14
C MET A 107 6.68 3.32 5.06
N GLY A 108 5.76 2.67 4.35
CA GLY A 108 4.33 3.01 4.35
C GLY A 108 3.74 3.03 5.77
N HIS A 109 4.09 2.07 6.61
CA HIS A 109 3.72 2.11 8.03
C HIS A 109 4.32 3.33 8.74
N GLN A 110 5.57 3.67 8.49
CA GLN A 110 6.17 4.88 9.08
C GLN A 110 5.44 6.15 8.63
N PHE A 111 4.85 6.17 7.42
CA PHE A 111 3.97 7.23 6.92
C PHE A 111 2.50 7.09 7.35
N GLY A 112 2.18 6.18 8.26
CA GLY A 112 0.86 6.05 8.87
C GLY A 112 -0.12 5.13 8.16
N CYS A 113 0.31 4.40 7.13
CA CYS A 113 -0.55 3.47 6.39
C CYS A 113 -0.76 2.17 7.15
N ASN A 114 -2.00 1.71 7.22
CA ASN A 114 -2.38 0.41 7.74
C ASN A 114 -2.51 -0.63 6.61
N HIS A 115 -2.55 -1.92 6.98
CA HIS A 115 -2.75 -3.00 6.03
C HIS A 115 -4.11 -2.90 5.33
N THR A 116 -4.14 -3.23 4.04
CA THR A 116 -5.34 -3.13 3.18
C THR A 116 -6.00 -4.46 2.85
N PHE A 117 -5.34 -5.57 3.12
CA PHE A 117 -5.84 -6.93 2.82
C PHE A 117 -6.98 -7.38 3.73
N ASN A 118 -7.85 -8.26 3.20
CA ASN A 118 -9.01 -8.83 3.91
C ASN A 118 -8.90 -10.34 4.17
N SER A 119 -7.69 -10.89 4.24
CA SER A 119 -7.42 -12.28 4.61
C SER A 119 -7.12 -12.44 6.10
N ASN A 120 -7.28 -13.66 6.60
CA ASN A 120 -6.80 -14.10 7.92
C ASN A 120 -6.02 -15.43 7.80
N SER A 121 -5.44 -15.69 6.63
CA SER A 121 -4.69 -16.92 6.34
C SER A 121 -3.19 -16.62 6.25
N GLY A 122 -2.36 -17.61 6.52
CA GLY A 122 -0.90 -17.47 6.44
C GLY A 122 -0.39 -16.28 7.26
N SER A 123 0.50 -15.47 6.70
CA SER A 123 1.03 -14.27 7.35
C SER A 123 0.01 -13.14 7.53
N CYS A 124 -1.15 -13.21 6.85
CA CYS A 124 -2.25 -12.27 7.08
C CYS A 124 -2.92 -12.46 8.46
N SER A 125 -2.81 -13.66 9.06
CA SER A 125 -3.43 -13.96 10.35
C SER A 125 -2.86 -13.07 11.46
N GLY A 126 -3.76 -12.35 12.14
CA GLY A 126 -3.40 -11.41 13.20
C GLY A 126 -2.92 -10.04 12.72
N ASN A 127 -2.68 -9.84 11.41
CA ASN A 127 -2.14 -8.60 10.86
C ASN A 127 -3.16 -7.75 10.08
N ARG A 128 -4.39 -8.25 9.91
CA ARG A 128 -5.46 -7.53 9.21
C ARG A 128 -5.94 -6.32 10.02
N ASN A 129 -6.11 -5.17 9.36
CA ASN A 129 -6.75 -4.00 9.95
C ASN A 129 -8.22 -3.89 9.51
N ASN A 130 -9.15 -3.88 10.47
CA ASN A 130 -10.60 -3.85 10.20
C ASN A 130 -11.07 -2.59 9.49
N ASN A 131 -10.36 -1.47 9.65
CA ASN A 131 -10.75 -0.16 9.15
C ASN A 131 -10.23 0.14 7.74
N THR A 132 -9.28 -0.65 7.26
CA THR A 132 -8.62 -0.45 5.96
C THR A 132 -8.59 -1.68 5.07
N ALA A 133 -9.19 -2.80 5.49
CA ALA A 133 -9.24 -4.06 4.75
C ALA A 133 -10.16 -3.98 3.51
N TYR A 134 -9.80 -3.13 2.55
CA TYR A 134 -10.54 -2.88 1.31
C TYR A 134 -10.14 -3.79 0.16
N GLU A 135 -9.04 -4.52 0.28
CA GLU A 135 -8.59 -5.45 -0.75
C GLU A 135 -9.01 -6.88 -0.41
N PRO A 136 -9.59 -7.64 -1.36
CA PRO A 136 -9.97 -9.02 -1.10
C PRO A 136 -8.75 -9.92 -0.89
N LEU A 137 -8.90 -10.95 -0.05
CA LEU A 137 -7.87 -11.97 0.18
C LEU A 137 -6.54 -11.35 0.61
N SER A 138 -5.41 -11.74 -0.01
CA SER A 138 -4.08 -11.16 0.28
C SER A 138 -3.93 -9.69 -0.11
N GLY A 139 -4.87 -9.17 -0.92
CA GLY A 139 -4.66 -7.91 -1.62
C GLY A 139 -3.53 -7.97 -2.66
N THR A 140 -3.21 -6.82 -3.24
CA THR A 140 -2.24 -6.71 -4.33
C THR A 140 -1.40 -5.44 -4.28
N THR A 141 -1.78 -4.44 -3.47
CA THR A 141 -1.06 -3.16 -3.38
C THR A 141 0.07 -3.20 -2.34
N ILE A 142 0.84 -2.14 -2.23
CA ILE A 142 2.01 -2.07 -1.34
C ILE A 142 1.65 -2.41 0.11
N MET A 143 0.53 -1.89 0.65
CA MET A 143 0.14 -2.17 2.04
C MET A 143 -0.65 -3.48 2.21
N ALA A 144 -0.72 -4.30 1.16
CA ALA A 144 -1.24 -5.66 1.21
C ALA A 144 -0.14 -6.69 1.48
N TYR A 145 -0.52 -7.99 1.51
CA TYR A 145 0.38 -9.10 1.78
C TYR A 145 0.38 -10.11 0.62
N ALA A 146 0.56 -9.60 -0.60
CA ALA A 146 0.63 -10.44 -1.79
C ALA A 146 1.72 -11.52 -1.64
N GLY A 147 1.36 -12.76 -1.93
CA GLY A 147 2.29 -13.91 -1.91
C GLY A 147 2.49 -14.60 -0.56
N ILE A 148 2.09 -14.00 0.55
CA ILE A 148 2.38 -14.55 1.89
C ILE A 148 1.14 -14.92 2.73
N CYS A 149 -0.06 -14.85 2.16
CA CYS A 149 -1.33 -15.22 2.82
C CYS A 149 -1.90 -16.56 2.32
N ASN A 150 -1.07 -17.56 2.06
CA ASN A 150 -1.53 -18.84 1.56
C ASN A 150 -2.62 -19.45 2.47
N PRO A 151 -3.76 -19.97 1.94
CA PRO A 151 -4.09 -20.16 0.52
C PRO A 151 -4.76 -18.96 -0.18
N ASP A 152 -4.86 -17.82 0.46
CA ASP A 152 -5.61 -16.63 -0.01
C ASP A 152 -4.78 -15.71 -0.93
N ASN A 153 -3.64 -16.16 -1.45
CA ASN A 153 -2.82 -15.34 -2.33
C ASN A 153 -3.50 -15.10 -3.68
N ILE A 154 -3.61 -13.83 -4.07
CA ILE A 154 -4.08 -13.40 -5.39
C ILE A 154 -2.93 -13.43 -6.40
N GLN A 155 -1.76 -12.97 -5.98
CA GLN A 155 -0.53 -12.91 -6.79
C GLN A 155 0.69 -13.08 -5.89
N ALA A 156 1.87 -13.25 -6.49
CA ALA A 156 3.11 -13.57 -5.78
C ALA A 156 3.78 -12.34 -5.13
N HIS A 157 3.62 -11.16 -5.71
CA HIS A 157 4.25 -9.91 -5.28
C HIS A 157 3.26 -8.77 -5.36
N SER A 158 3.52 -7.70 -4.61
CA SER A 158 2.71 -6.47 -4.65
C SER A 158 2.93 -5.70 -5.95
N ASP A 159 1.87 -5.08 -6.44
CA ASP A 159 1.97 -4.07 -7.48
C ASP A 159 2.53 -2.77 -6.87
N PRO A 160 3.42 -2.03 -7.59
CA PRO A 160 4.16 -0.91 -7.02
C PRO A 160 3.32 0.39 -6.94
N TYR A 161 2.18 0.34 -6.28
CA TYR A 161 1.32 1.50 -5.99
C TYR A 161 0.55 1.32 -4.69
N PHE A 162 0.03 2.41 -4.12
CA PHE A 162 -0.76 2.42 -2.91
C PHE A 162 -2.26 2.36 -3.21
N HIS A 163 -3.00 1.52 -2.49
CA HIS A 163 -4.46 1.59 -2.48
C HIS A 163 -4.95 2.97 -2.02
N ALA A 164 -6.08 3.45 -2.54
CA ALA A 164 -6.65 4.73 -2.15
C ALA A 164 -6.84 4.91 -0.62
N ALA A 165 -6.99 3.82 0.14
CA ALA A 165 -7.04 3.88 1.60
C ALA A 165 -5.69 4.35 2.17
N SER A 166 -4.59 3.78 1.68
CA SER A 166 -3.24 4.16 2.09
C SER A 166 -2.91 5.59 1.65
N LEU A 167 -3.32 6.00 0.45
CA LEU A 167 -3.18 7.39 0.00
C LEU A 167 -3.90 8.38 0.94
N VAL A 168 -5.10 8.04 1.40
CA VAL A 168 -5.86 8.86 2.35
C VAL A 168 -5.15 8.94 3.70
N GLU A 169 -4.65 7.80 4.23
CA GLU A 169 -3.95 7.77 5.51
C GLU A 169 -2.64 8.56 5.45
N ALA A 170 -1.78 8.29 4.45
CA ALA A 170 -0.50 8.97 4.29
C ALA A 170 -0.68 10.47 4.03
N SER A 171 -1.58 10.87 3.12
CA SER A 171 -1.87 12.28 2.85
C SER A 171 -2.32 13.01 4.10
N LYS A 172 -3.23 12.42 4.88
CA LYS A 172 -3.66 13.01 6.14
C LYS A 172 -2.50 13.14 7.13
N PHE A 173 -1.65 12.12 7.23
CA PHE A 173 -0.50 12.09 8.13
C PHE A 173 0.52 13.20 7.79
N ILE A 174 0.87 13.37 6.51
CA ILE A 174 1.86 14.35 6.08
C ILE A 174 1.31 15.77 5.96
N THR A 175 -0.01 15.98 5.80
CA THR A 175 -0.56 17.35 5.62
C THR A 175 -1.15 17.94 6.89
N THR A 176 -1.80 17.14 7.71
CA THR A 176 -2.52 17.61 8.91
C THR A 176 -2.18 16.83 10.18
N GLY A 177 -1.44 15.74 10.05
CA GLY A 177 -0.97 14.89 11.15
C GLY A 177 0.39 15.30 11.69
N SER A 178 1.11 14.34 12.27
CA SER A 178 2.44 14.55 12.87
C SER A 178 3.61 14.44 11.89
N GLY A 179 3.36 14.09 10.62
CA GLY A 179 4.39 13.91 9.59
C GLY A 179 4.76 15.18 8.82
N THR A 180 4.79 16.34 9.47
CA THR A 180 4.91 17.68 8.84
C THR A 180 6.31 18.31 8.95
N CYS A 181 7.37 17.52 9.18
CA CYS A 181 8.74 18.03 9.28
C CYS A 181 9.46 18.20 7.93
N TYR A 182 8.81 17.87 6.83
CA TYR A 182 9.38 17.91 5.49
C TYR A 182 9.73 19.34 5.02
N THR A 183 10.67 19.43 4.10
CA THR A 183 10.92 20.67 3.36
C THR A 183 10.09 20.67 2.08
N VAL A 184 9.32 21.73 1.86
CA VAL A 184 8.54 21.88 0.63
C VAL A 184 9.48 22.20 -0.54
N ALA A 185 9.55 21.30 -1.52
CA ALA A 185 10.21 21.59 -2.78
C ALA A 185 9.30 22.44 -3.68
N THR A 186 9.88 23.19 -4.61
CA THR A 186 9.07 23.83 -5.65
C THR A 186 8.44 22.76 -6.52
N PRO A 187 7.09 22.68 -6.56
CA PRO A 187 6.43 21.63 -7.30
C PRO A 187 6.63 21.81 -8.80
N THR A 188 6.83 20.70 -9.49
CA THR A 188 6.85 20.66 -10.97
C THR A 188 5.44 20.62 -11.56
N ASN A 189 4.45 20.21 -10.74
CA ASN A 189 3.03 20.23 -11.03
C ASN A 189 2.30 20.93 -9.88
N PRO A 190 2.17 22.27 -9.89
CA PRO A 190 1.59 23.04 -8.81
C PRO A 190 0.06 23.00 -8.78
N ASN A 191 -0.60 22.57 -9.85
CA ASN A 191 -2.04 22.63 -9.99
C ASN A 191 -2.65 21.21 -9.95
N PRO A 192 -3.54 20.91 -9.00
CA PRO A 192 -4.15 19.59 -8.95
C PRO A 192 -5.06 19.34 -10.15
N ALA A 193 -5.12 18.10 -10.60
CA ALA A 193 -6.07 17.67 -11.60
C ALA A 193 -7.53 17.87 -11.11
N SER A 194 -8.40 18.21 -12.03
CA SER A 194 -9.83 18.40 -11.77
C SER A 194 -10.64 17.28 -12.41
N LEU A 195 -11.55 16.71 -11.63
CA LEU A 195 -12.45 15.65 -12.08
C LEU A 195 -13.90 16.16 -12.03
N PRO A 196 -14.68 16.10 -13.14
CA PRO A 196 -16.10 16.38 -13.11
C PRO A 196 -16.86 15.43 -12.20
N SER A 197 -18.07 15.84 -11.76
CA SER A 197 -18.91 15.01 -10.89
C SER A 197 -19.24 13.67 -11.54
N ILE A 198 -19.21 12.62 -10.71
CA ILE A 198 -19.55 11.25 -11.11
C ILE A 198 -20.97 10.94 -10.61
N GLN A 199 -21.74 10.17 -11.39
CA GLN A 199 -23.03 9.67 -10.92
C GLN A 199 -22.84 8.82 -9.66
N ALA A 200 -23.50 9.20 -8.56
CA ALA A 200 -23.25 8.65 -7.25
C ALA A 200 -23.85 7.25 -7.03
N THR A 201 -24.88 6.84 -7.77
CA THR A 201 -25.57 5.57 -7.53
C THR A 201 -26.17 5.00 -8.81
N TYR A 202 -25.97 3.69 -8.95
CA TYR A 202 -26.59 2.88 -10.01
C TYR A 202 -27.35 1.72 -9.38
N ASN A 203 -28.50 1.36 -9.92
CA ASN A 203 -29.20 0.14 -9.57
C ASN A 203 -29.01 -0.88 -10.70
N ILE A 204 -28.44 -2.03 -10.36
CA ILE A 204 -28.16 -3.10 -11.31
C ILE A 204 -28.84 -4.40 -10.86
N PRO A 205 -29.25 -5.28 -11.79
CA PRO A 205 -29.81 -6.58 -11.44
C PRO A 205 -28.82 -7.46 -10.67
N PHE A 206 -29.35 -8.43 -9.96
CA PHE A 206 -28.56 -9.42 -9.22
C PHE A 206 -27.59 -10.20 -10.14
N LYS A 207 -26.38 -10.47 -9.65
CA LYS A 207 -25.32 -11.20 -10.38
C LYS A 207 -24.98 -10.61 -11.77
N THR A 208 -25.22 -9.33 -12.00
CA THR A 208 -24.90 -8.68 -13.26
C THR A 208 -23.50 -8.07 -13.22
N PRO A 209 -22.62 -8.41 -14.17
CA PRO A 209 -21.40 -7.63 -14.40
C PRO A 209 -21.75 -6.19 -14.75
N PHE A 210 -20.89 -5.26 -14.35
CA PHE A 210 -21.11 -3.84 -14.60
C PHE A 210 -19.79 -3.14 -14.94
N GLU A 211 -19.89 -1.99 -15.54
CA GLU A 211 -18.73 -1.13 -15.78
C GLU A 211 -18.90 0.24 -15.12
N LEU A 212 -17.77 0.82 -14.74
CA LEU A 212 -17.68 2.21 -14.31
C LEU A 212 -16.72 2.94 -15.23
N THR A 213 -17.19 4.05 -15.81
CA THR A 213 -16.37 4.91 -16.65
C THR A 213 -16.21 6.27 -15.99
N ALA A 214 -14.96 6.65 -15.73
CA ALA A 214 -14.63 7.98 -15.23
C ALA A 214 -14.89 9.05 -16.29
N PRO A 215 -15.36 10.24 -15.91
CA PRO A 215 -15.32 11.38 -16.81
C PRO A 215 -13.86 11.71 -17.17
N VAL A 216 -13.66 12.49 -18.20
CA VAL A 216 -12.32 12.99 -18.54
C VAL A 216 -11.90 13.98 -17.46
N ALA A 217 -10.81 13.69 -16.77
CA ALA A 217 -10.17 14.65 -15.87
C ALA A 217 -9.39 15.68 -16.71
N THR A 218 -9.17 16.84 -16.16
CA THR A 218 -8.35 17.90 -16.76
C THR A 218 -7.22 18.27 -15.82
N ASP A 219 -6.03 18.38 -16.36
CA ASP A 219 -4.86 18.86 -15.65
C ASP A 219 -4.42 20.20 -16.25
N PRO A 220 -4.38 21.28 -15.45
CA PRO A 220 -3.91 22.60 -15.92
C PRO A 220 -2.47 22.59 -16.40
N ASP A 221 -1.63 21.69 -15.90
CA ASP A 221 -0.23 21.55 -16.29
C ASP A 221 -0.03 20.57 -17.47
N HIS A 222 -1.12 20.05 -18.03
CA HIS A 222 -1.16 19.18 -19.22
C HIS A 222 -0.40 17.85 -19.06
N GLN A 223 -0.34 17.30 -17.85
CA GLN A 223 0.28 16.01 -17.62
C GLN A 223 -0.65 14.86 -18.02
N SER A 224 -0.04 13.72 -18.34
CA SER A 224 -0.79 12.48 -18.60
C SER A 224 -1.39 11.97 -17.31
N MET A 225 -2.68 11.64 -17.35
CA MET A 225 -3.40 11.11 -16.20
C MET A 225 -3.67 9.62 -16.32
N THR A 226 -3.65 8.94 -15.19
CA THR A 226 -4.09 7.57 -15.05
C THR A 226 -5.30 7.49 -14.14
N TYR A 227 -6.06 6.41 -14.25
CA TYR A 227 -7.30 6.20 -13.52
C TYR A 227 -7.25 4.85 -12.82
N CYS A 228 -7.67 4.80 -11.56
CA CYS A 228 -7.79 3.57 -10.79
C CYS A 228 -9.16 3.50 -10.11
N TRP A 229 -9.95 2.49 -10.46
CA TRP A 229 -11.20 2.18 -9.78
C TRP A 229 -10.96 1.07 -8.75
N GLU A 230 -11.24 1.33 -7.48
CA GLU A 230 -10.94 0.44 -6.37
C GLU A 230 -12.20 0.11 -5.57
N ALA A 231 -12.27 -1.12 -5.04
CA ALA A 231 -13.33 -1.52 -4.12
C ALA A 231 -13.23 -0.73 -2.82
N TRP A 232 -14.39 -0.27 -2.30
CA TRP A 232 -14.46 0.55 -1.08
C TRP A 232 -15.50 -0.01 -0.09
N ASN A 233 -15.48 -1.32 0.10
CA ASN A 233 -16.35 -2.00 1.05
C ASN A 233 -15.54 -2.70 2.12
N LEU A 234 -15.81 -2.40 3.38
CA LEU A 234 -15.30 -3.14 4.52
C LEU A 234 -16.26 -4.29 4.90
N GLY A 235 -15.74 -5.30 5.57
CA GLY A 235 -16.51 -6.43 6.06
C GLY A 235 -15.66 -7.48 6.74
N ASN A 236 -16.25 -8.60 7.08
CA ASN A 236 -15.55 -9.70 7.73
C ASN A 236 -14.51 -10.32 6.80
N PHE A 237 -13.47 -10.90 7.41
CA PHE A 237 -12.39 -11.53 6.66
C PHE A 237 -12.83 -12.83 5.95
N GLY A 238 -12.17 -13.14 4.92
CA GLY A 238 -11.74 -14.34 4.23
C GLY A 238 -12.63 -15.51 3.93
N THR A 239 -13.48 -15.95 4.76
CA THR A 239 -14.30 -17.15 4.49
C THR A 239 -15.34 -16.96 3.39
N ALA A 240 -15.42 -15.81 2.86
CA ALA A 240 -16.47 -15.28 2.03
C ALA A 240 -16.40 -15.67 0.56
N TRP A 241 -15.29 -16.19 0.07
CA TRP A 241 -15.20 -16.61 -1.34
C TRP A 241 -15.95 -17.93 -1.61
N ALA A 242 -16.21 -18.73 -0.57
CA ALA A 242 -16.95 -19.99 -0.67
C ALA A 242 -18.46 -19.85 -0.41
N THR A 243 -18.93 -18.76 0.19
CA THR A 243 -20.31 -18.56 0.61
C THR A 243 -20.88 -17.22 0.13
N ALA A 244 -22.19 -17.01 0.31
CA ALA A 244 -22.86 -15.75 -0.02
C ALA A 244 -22.23 -14.58 0.72
N TYR A 245 -21.66 -13.64 -0.03
CA TYR A 245 -20.81 -12.54 0.47
C TYR A 245 -21.65 -11.30 0.74
N THR A 246 -22.03 -11.12 1.99
CA THR A 246 -22.93 -10.02 2.40
C THR A 246 -22.19 -8.70 2.64
N ALA A 247 -20.89 -8.74 2.95
CA ALA A 247 -20.08 -7.58 3.24
C ALA A 247 -18.60 -7.82 2.85
N GLY A 248 -17.80 -6.76 2.79
CA GLY A 248 -16.37 -6.82 2.44
C GLY A 248 -16.06 -6.59 0.96
N PRO A 249 -14.78 -6.53 0.61
CA PRO A 249 -14.35 -6.25 -0.76
C PRO A 249 -14.59 -7.47 -1.67
N ASN A 250 -15.14 -7.22 -2.86
CA ASN A 250 -15.45 -8.24 -3.87
C ASN A 250 -14.49 -8.22 -5.05
N PHE A 251 -13.75 -7.13 -5.23
CA PHE A 251 -12.97 -6.88 -6.43
C PHE A 251 -11.59 -6.40 -6.05
N ARG A 252 -10.55 -7.07 -6.60
CA ARG A 252 -9.16 -6.65 -6.44
C ARG A 252 -8.91 -5.29 -7.06
N THR A 253 -7.81 -4.66 -6.72
CA THR A 253 -7.33 -3.48 -7.45
C THR A 253 -6.42 -3.90 -8.60
N PHE A 254 -6.20 -3.00 -9.55
CA PHE A 254 -5.26 -3.14 -10.66
C PHE A 254 -4.43 -1.86 -10.76
N LEU A 255 -3.25 -1.97 -11.34
CA LEU A 255 -2.40 -0.82 -11.62
C LEU A 255 -3.20 0.30 -12.31
N PRO A 256 -3.02 1.55 -11.88
CA PRO A 256 -3.57 2.69 -12.61
C PRO A 256 -3.11 2.67 -14.07
N ASP A 257 -4.02 2.98 -14.98
CA ASP A 257 -3.71 3.10 -16.41
C ASP A 257 -4.44 4.29 -17.04
N THR A 258 -4.20 4.58 -18.31
CA THR A 258 -4.85 5.68 -19.04
C THR A 258 -6.29 5.37 -19.41
N GLY A 259 -6.74 4.14 -19.23
CA GLY A 259 -8.10 3.70 -19.45
C GLY A 259 -9.03 4.18 -18.34
N ARG A 260 -10.09 4.90 -18.72
CA ARG A 260 -11.07 5.46 -17.77
C ARG A 260 -12.13 4.47 -17.32
N THR A 261 -12.22 3.32 -17.98
CA THR A 261 -13.30 2.34 -17.79
C THR A 261 -12.77 1.07 -17.14
N ARG A 262 -13.45 0.64 -16.09
CA ARG A 262 -13.24 -0.68 -15.48
C ARG A 262 -14.51 -1.50 -15.47
N ILE A 263 -14.40 -2.76 -15.90
CA ILE A 263 -15.47 -3.78 -15.86
C ILE A 263 -15.31 -4.63 -14.59
N PHE A 264 -16.40 -4.86 -13.88
CA PHE A 264 -16.47 -5.63 -12.63
C PHE A 264 -17.40 -6.85 -12.78
N PRO A 265 -16.90 -8.08 -12.57
CA PRO A 265 -15.49 -8.47 -12.51
C PRO A 265 -14.84 -8.33 -13.90
N MET A 266 -13.49 -8.42 -13.94
CA MET A 266 -12.75 -8.32 -15.20
C MET A 266 -13.31 -9.28 -16.28
N PRO A 267 -13.29 -8.90 -17.59
CA PRO A 267 -13.94 -9.68 -18.65
C PRO A 267 -13.48 -11.14 -18.75
N SER A 268 -12.20 -11.41 -18.53
CA SER A 268 -11.66 -12.77 -18.51
C SER A 268 -12.32 -13.66 -17.44
N ARG A 269 -12.75 -13.06 -16.32
CA ARG A 269 -13.48 -13.76 -15.26
C ARG A 269 -14.91 -14.08 -15.67
N VAL A 270 -15.57 -13.15 -16.32
CA VAL A 270 -16.95 -13.32 -16.82
C VAL A 270 -17.00 -14.43 -17.85
N VAL A 271 -16.10 -14.39 -18.84
CA VAL A 271 -16.10 -15.33 -19.97
C VAL A 271 -15.70 -16.75 -19.57
N ARG A 272 -14.72 -16.90 -18.70
CA ARG A 272 -14.19 -18.23 -18.35
C ARG A 272 -15.05 -19.02 -17.37
N ASN A 273 -15.97 -18.37 -16.67
CA ASN A 273 -16.85 -18.99 -15.64
C ASN A 273 -16.12 -20.03 -14.76
N THR A 274 -14.86 -19.74 -14.40
CA THR A 274 -14.02 -20.68 -13.66
C THR A 274 -14.49 -20.72 -12.22
N ALA A 275 -14.82 -21.91 -11.76
CA ALA A 275 -15.30 -22.20 -10.40
C ALA A 275 -14.19 -22.07 -9.33
N SER A 276 -12.97 -21.69 -9.70
CA SER A 276 -11.89 -21.51 -8.73
C SER A 276 -12.23 -20.38 -7.77
N PRO A 277 -12.33 -20.63 -6.47
CA PRO A 277 -12.69 -19.62 -5.48
C PRO A 277 -11.68 -18.45 -5.43
N ASN A 278 -10.43 -18.69 -5.81
CA ASN A 278 -9.33 -17.74 -5.72
C ASN A 278 -9.02 -17.04 -7.05
N TYR A 279 -9.94 -17.13 -8.04
CA TYR A 279 -9.62 -16.60 -9.34
C TYR A 279 -9.49 -15.08 -9.32
N LEU A 280 -8.24 -14.63 -9.19
CA LEU A 280 -7.80 -13.24 -9.30
C LEU A 280 -8.47 -12.24 -8.34
N GLY A 281 -9.05 -12.69 -7.23
CA GLY A 281 -9.62 -11.77 -6.24
C GLY A 281 -10.85 -11.01 -6.72
N GLU A 282 -11.66 -11.59 -7.64
CA GLU A 282 -12.88 -10.94 -8.14
C GLU A 282 -14.09 -11.87 -8.12
N LYS A 283 -15.17 -11.44 -7.47
CA LYS A 283 -16.42 -12.20 -7.39
C LYS A 283 -17.64 -11.28 -7.35
N LEU A 284 -18.64 -11.57 -8.20
CA LEU A 284 -19.95 -10.94 -8.09
C LEU A 284 -20.62 -11.38 -6.78
N PRO A 285 -21.30 -10.46 -6.06
CA PRO A 285 -22.04 -10.83 -4.87
C PRO A 285 -23.22 -11.74 -5.20
N GLU A 286 -23.47 -12.72 -4.33
CA GLU A 286 -24.57 -13.67 -4.46
C GLU A 286 -25.80 -13.28 -3.62
N VAL A 287 -25.79 -12.07 -3.10
CA VAL A 287 -26.87 -11.46 -2.31
C VAL A 287 -27.05 -10.00 -2.72
N ALA A 288 -28.23 -9.46 -2.52
CA ALA A 288 -28.45 -8.03 -2.70
C ALA A 288 -27.62 -7.25 -1.68
N ARG A 289 -26.80 -6.34 -2.17
CA ARG A 289 -25.94 -5.49 -1.34
C ARG A 289 -25.51 -4.23 -2.07
N LYS A 290 -25.06 -3.22 -1.32
CA LYS A 290 -24.38 -2.06 -1.87
C LYS A 290 -22.92 -2.40 -2.15
N ILE A 291 -22.48 -2.14 -3.37
CA ILE A 291 -21.06 -2.10 -3.76
C ILE A 291 -20.66 -0.63 -3.84
N THR A 292 -19.56 -0.30 -3.20
CA THR A 292 -18.96 1.04 -3.27
C THR A 292 -17.61 0.93 -3.97
N ALA A 293 -17.38 1.82 -4.91
CA ALA A 293 -16.08 1.98 -5.56
C ALA A 293 -15.55 3.39 -5.31
N LYS A 294 -14.25 3.52 -5.29
CA LYS A 294 -13.52 4.80 -5.28
C LYS A 294 -12.72 4.93 -6.56
N LEU A 295 -12.67 6.14 -7.09
CA LEU A 295 -11.81 6.50 -8.22
C LEU A 295 -10.67 7.36 -7.72
N THR A 296 -9.45 6.99 -8.11
CA THR A 296 -8.24 7.81 -7.99
C THR A 296 -7.79 8.23 -9.40
N VAL A 297 -7.38 9.48 -9.54
CA VAL A 297 -6.84 10.04 -10.78
C VAL A 297 -5.55 10.77 -10.46
#